data_a05451550a2f514bdb17a84f54ed9eb7
#
_entry.id   a05451550a2f514bdb17a84f54ed9eb7
#
_cell.length_a   1.000
_cell.length_b   1.000
_cell.length_c   1.000
_cell.angle_alpha   90.00
_cell.angle_beta   90.00
_cell.angle_gamma   90.00
#
_symmetry.space_group_name_H-M   'P 1'
#
loop_
_entity.id
_entity.type
_entity.pdbx_description
1 polymer ?
#
loop_
_entity_poly.entity_id
_entity_poly.type
_entity_poly.pdbx_seq_one_letter_code
_entity_poly.pdbx_strand_id
1 'polypeptide(L)'
;MILPVKTQCRRHRRVMEVILLKQKQIKCPYCHAHASLRPASLVYGATPQARGKYLYVCDRWPVCNAYVSAHERTLLPMGTLANGDLRHKRILAHRALKKLQQDCQMEKWEVYIWLQAKLGLDARQTHIGQFSEYMCEQVISLCQQAPVYTSCLLYTSPSPRDA
;
A
#
# COMPACT_ATOMS: atom_id res chain seq x y z
N MET A 1 -21.22 33.80 4.64
CA MET A 1 -22.30 33.11 3.88
C MET A 1 -22.11 31.61 3.97
N ILE A 2 -22.87 30.95 4.81
CA ILE A 2 -22.81 29.49 5.02
C ILE A 2 -23.75 28.85 4.00
N LEU A 3 -23.21 28.07 3.07
CA LEU A 3 -24.01 27.36 2.08
C LEU A 3 -24.92 26.32 2.77
N PRO A 4 -26.17 26.16 2.33
CA PRO A 4 -27.15 25.32 3.01
C PRO A 4 -26.78 23.83 2.95
N VAL A 5 -26.88 23.16 4.08
CA VAL A 5 -26.57 21.73 4.35
C VAL A 5 -27.19 20.76 3.32
N LYS A 6 -28.30 21.13 2.67
CA LYS A 6 -28.98 20.32 1.64
C LYS A 6 -28.18 20.11 0.35
N THR A 7 -27.28 21.02 -0.01
CA THR A 7 -26.48 20.92 -1.24
C THR A 7 -25.30 19.96 -1.06
N GLN A 8 -24.78 19.84 0.15
CA GLN A 8 -23.68 18.93 0.50
C GLN A 8 -24.12 17.46 0.49
N CYS A 9 -25.37 17.18 0.90
CA CYS A 9 -25.94 15.83 0.91
C CYS A 9 -26.18 15.28 -0.53
N ARG A 10 -26.61 16.11 -1.48
CA ARG A 10 -26.82 15.70 -2.89
C ARG A 10 -25.51 15.43 -3.63
N ARG A 11 -24.44 16.19 -3.34
CA ARG A 11 -23.11 15.97 -3.90
C ARG A 11 -22.51 14.66 -3.38
N HIS A 12 -22.68 14.39 -2.10
CA HIS A 12 -22.21 13.14 -1.46
C HIS A 12 -22.93 11.91 -2.05
N ARG A 13 -24.24 11.99 -2.28
CA ARG A 13 -25.04 10.90 -2.86
C ARG A 13 -24.63 10.60 -4.31
N ARG A 14 -24.41 11.60 -5.16
CA ARG A 14 -23.95 11.42 -6.54
C ARG A 14 -22.52 10.84 -6.61
N VAL A 15 -21.64 11.28 -5.73
CA VAL A 15 -20.28 10.72 -5.62
C VAL A 15 -20.35 9.26 -5.20
N MET A 16 -21.23 8.89 -4.26
CA MET A 16 -21.44 7.50 -3.84
C MET A 16 -22.05 6.62 -4.95
N GLU A 17 -22.97 7.13 -5.75
CA GLU A 17 -23.53 6.38 -6.91
C GLU A 17 -22.47 6.11 -7.98
N VAL A 18 -21.64 7.08 -8.33
CA VAL A 18 -20.53 6.91 -9.28
C VAL A 18 -19.47 5.95 -8.74
N ILE A 19 -19.25 5.96 -7.43
CA ILE A 19 -18.35 5.03 -6.73
C ILE A 19 -18.88 3.60 -6.80
N LEU A 20 -20.18 3.40 -6.57
CA LEU A 20 -20.84 2.09 -6.67
C LEU A 20 -20.75 1.48 -8.07
N LEU A 21 -20.85 2.31 -9.12
CA LEU A 21 -20.76 1.86 -10.51
C LEU A 21 -19.33 1.49 -10.96
N LYS A 22 -18.29 1.98 -10.27
CA LYS A 22 -16.87 1.72 -10.57
C LYS A 22 -16.20 0.76 -9.59
N GLN A 23 -16.93 0.17 -8.66
CA GLN A 23 -16.33 -0.74 -7.68
C GLN A 23 -15.74 -1.97 -8.38
N LYS A 24 -14.44 -2.14 -8.27
CA LYS A 24 -13.79 -3.38 -8.66
C LYS A 24 -14.30 -4.48 -7.72
N GLN A 25 -14.94 -5.49 -8.26
CA GLN A 25 -15.33 -6.66 -7.47
C GLN A 25 -14.07 -7.40 -7.03
N ILE A 26 -13.79 -7.34 -5.73
CA ILE A 26 -12.62 -7.98 -5.13
C ILE A 26 -13.12 -9.14 -4.28
N LYS A 27 -12.54 -10.32 -4.49
CA LYS A 27 -12.77 -11.48 -3.63
C LYS A 27 -11.71 -11.53 -2.53
N CYS A 28 -12.15 -11.81 -1.31
CA CYS A 28 -11.26 -11.99 -0.18
C CYS A 28 -10.42 -13.27 -0.37
N PRO A 29 -9.08 -13.21 -0.30
CA PRO A 29 -8.24 -14.39 -0.48
C PRO A 29 -8.34 -15.40 0.69
N TYR A 30 -8.90 -14.99 1.82
CA TYR A 30 -8.99 -15.81 3.04
C TYR A 30 -10.31 -16.56 3.18
N CYS A 31 -11.43 -15.94 2.82
CA CYS A 31 -12.76 -16.53 3.01
C CYS A 31 -13.62 -16.53 1.75
N HIS A 32 -13.07 -16.09 0.61
CA HIS A 32 -13.70 -16.02 -0.71
C HIS A 32 -14.97 -15.16 -0.82
N ALA A 33 -15.39 -14.49 0.28
CA ALA A 33 -16.46 -13.51 0.25
C ALA A 33 -16.05 -12.27 -0.57
N HIS A 34 -17.03 -11.45 -0.96
CA HIS A 34 -16.74 -10.17 -1.59
C HIS A 34 -16.14 -9.19 -0.58
N ALA A 35 -15.43 -8.19 -1.10
CA ALA A 35 -14.96 -7.04 -0.34
C ALA A 35 -15.54 -5.77 -0.92
N SER A 36 -16.18 -4.98 -0.07
CA SER A 36 -16.87 -3.76 -0.44
C SER A 36 -16.13 -2.52 0.04
N LEU A 37 -16.25 -1.43 -0.71
CA LEU A 37 -15.70 -0.14 -0.31
C LEU A 37 -16.50 0.42 0.88
N ARG A 38 -15.83 0.65 1.99
CA ARG A 38 -16.43 1.13 3.24
C ARG A 38 -15.64 2.32 3.79
N PRO A 39 -16.26 3.24 4.56
CA PRO A 39 -15.53 4.27 5.28
C PRO A 39 -14.51 3.63 6.24
N ALA A 40 -13.33 4.22 6.35
CA ALA A 40 -12.27 3.72 7.24
C ALA A 40 -12.69 3.74 8.72
N SER A 41 -13.67 4.55 9.09
CA SER A 41 -14.26 4.57 10.43
C SER A 41 -14.92 3.27 10.85
N LEU A 42 -15.32 2.41 9.92
CA LEU A 42 -15.82 1.07 10.22
C LEU A 42 -14.77 0.20 10.93
N VAL A 43 -13.50 0.37 10.56
CA VAL A 43 -12.38 -0.44 11.07
C VAL A 43 -11.64 0.29 12.19
N TYR A 44 -11.41 1.59 12.03
CA TYR A 44 -10.58 2.40 12.93
C TYR A 44 -11.38 3.27 13.93
N GLY A 45 -12.72 3.20 13.88
CA GLY A 45 -13.56 4.10 14.65
C GLY A 45 -13.55 5.53 14.11
N ALA A 46 -14.19 6.44 14.83
CA ALA A 46 -14.29 7.86 14.44
C ALA A 46 -12.99 8.65 14.76
N THR A 47 -11.84 8.14 14.35
CA THR A 47 -10.56 8.80 14.55
C THR A 47 -10.30 9.88 13.48
N PRO A 48 -9.51 10.93 13.78
CA PRO A 48 -9.13 11.93 12.78
C PRO A 48 -8.45 11.33 11.56
N GLN A 49 -7.67 10.26 11.75
CA GLN A 49 -6.94 9.55 10.70
C GLN A 49 -7.87 8.77 9.75
N ALA A 50 -9.06 8.37 10.22
CA ALA A 50 -10.06 7.66 9.43
C ALA A 50 -10.97 8.60 8.62
N ARG A 51 -10.99 9.91 8.99
CA ARG A 51 -11.89 10.88 8.36
C ARG A 51 -11.63 11.03 6.87
N GLY A 52 -12.67 10.85 6.04
CA GLY A 52 -12.61 10.99 4.59
C GLY A 52 -11.86 9.88 3.86
N LYS A 53 -11.36 8.86 4.56
CA LYS A 53 -10.66 7.71 3.97
C LYS A 53 -11.61 6.53 3.79
N TYR A 54 -11.28 5.70 2.81
CA TYR A 54 -12.04 4.50 2.45
C TYR A 54 -11.13 3.26 2.43
N LEU A 55 -11.73 2.12 2.74
CA LEU A 55 -11.10 0.80 2.70
C LEU A 55 -11.98 -0.17 1.91
N TYR A 56 -11.37 -1.08 1.19
CA TYR A 56 -12.04 -2.31 0.77
C TYR A 56 -11.99 -3.28 1.93
N VAL A 57 -13.14 -3.61 2.51
CA VAL A 57 -13.28 -4.46 3.68
C VAL A 57 -14.03 -5.72 3.28
N CYS A 58 -13.56 -6.87 3.71
CA CYS A 58 -14.26 -8.14 3.52
C CYS A 58 -15.68 -8.06 4.10
N ASP A 59 -16.69 -8.51 3.34
CA ASP A 59 -18.10 -8.42 3.77
C ASP A 59 -18.40 -9.32 5.00
N ARG A 60 -17.47 -10.22 5.35
CA ARG A 60 -17.53 -11.02 6.60
C ARG A 60 -16.84 -10.33 7.79
N TRP A 61 -16.52 -9.04 7.67
CA TRP A 61 -16.01 -8.27 8.82
C TRP A 61 -17.01 -8.29 9.99
N PRO A 62 -16.58 -8.39 11.24
CA PRO A 62 -15.20 -8.49 11.76
C PRO A 62 -14.61 -9.91 11.81
N VAL A 63 -15.40 -10.97 11.54
CA VAL A 63 -14.94 -12.36 11.60
C VAL A 63 -13.76 -12.61 10.65
N CYS A 64 -13.86 -12.10 9.42
CA CYS A 64 -12.73 -12.01 8.50
C CYS A 64 -12.17 -10.59 8.53
N ASN A 65 -11.02 -10.40 9.17
CA ASN A 65 -10.43 -9.09 9.37
C ASN A 65 -9.59 -8.58 8.17
N ALA A 66 -9.88 -9.08 6.96
CA ALA A 66 -9.16 -8.70 5.76
C ALA A 66 -9.66 -7.38 5.19
N TYR A 67 -8.76 -6.44 4.97
CA TYR A 67 -9.04 -5.18 4.29
C TYR A 67 -7.80 -4.59 3.63
N VAL A 68 -8.00 -3.59 2.75
CA VAL A 68 -6.93 -2.80 2.13
C VAL A 68 -7.39 -1.36 1.93
N SER A 69 -6.47 -0.41 2.02
CA SER A 69 -6.76 1.01 1.80
C SER A 69 -7.12 1.28 0.34
N ALA A 70 -8.01 2.25 0.12
CA ALA A 70 -8.32 2.79 -1.20
C ALA A 70 -7.54 4.08 -1.43
N HIS A 71 -7.19 4.35 -2.69
CA HIS A 71 -6.62 5.63 -3.10
C HIS A 71 -7.65 6.76 -2.93
N GLU A 72 -7.25 7.89 -2.38
CA GLU A 72 -8.16 9.00 -2.07
C GLU A 72 -8.87 9.57 -3.31
N ARG A 73 -8.19 9.63 -4.46
CA ARG A 73 -8.75 10.21 -5.70
C ARG A 73 -9.49 9.19 -6.56
N THR A 74 -8.93 8.01 -6.74
CA THR A 74 -9.45 7.00 -7.68
C THR A 74 -10.36 5.99 -7.01
N LEU A 75 -10.30 5.88 -5.69
CA LEU A 75 -10.96 4.87 -4.86
C LEU A 75 -10.62 3.42 -5.26
N LEU A 76 -9.58 3.23 -6.06
CA LEU A 76 -9.05 1.91 -6.39
C LEU A 76 -8.27 1.36 -5.18
N PRO A 77 -8.19 0.04 -5.01
CA PRO A 77 -7.43 -0.56 -3.92
C PRO A 77 -5.94 -0.29 -4.08
N MET A 78 -5.26 0.04 -2.99
CA MET A 78 -3.81 0.27 -2.96
C MET A 78 -2.98 -1.02 -3.02
N GLY A 79 -3.64 -2.17 -3.00
CA GLY A 79 -2.98 -3.48 -3.04
C GLY A 79 -4.00 -4.60 -2.91
N THR A 80 -3.55 -5.78 -2.45
CA THR A 80 -4.43 -6.92 -2.17
C THR A 80 -4.96 -6.85 -0.73
N LEU A 81 -6.16 -7.42 -0.49
CA LEU A 81 -6.68 -7.55 0.86
C LEU A 81 -5.67 -8.31 1.74
N ALA A 82 -5.52 -7.82 2.96
CA ALA A 82 -4.60 -8.41 3.93
C ALA A 82 -5.32 -8.61 5.26
N ASN A 83 -5.10 -9.77 5.90
CA ASN A 83 -5.46 -10.01 7.29
C ASN A 83 -4.52 -9.24 8.24
N GLY A 84 -4.70 -9.37 9.55
CA GLY A 84 -3.88 -8.68 10.54
C GLY A 84 -2.39 -8.96 10.39
N ASP A 85 -2.03 -10.23 10.19
CA ASP A 85 -0.64 -10.68 10.13
C ASP A 85 0.06 -10.14 8.89
N LEU A 86 -0.55 -10.28 7.72
CA LEU A 86 0.03 -9.75 6.48
C LEU A 86 0.14 -8.22 6.52
N ARG A 87 -0.84 -7.51 7.09
CA ARG A 87 -0.73 -6.05 7.26
C ARG A 87 0.46 -5.68 8.15
N HIS A 88 0.64 -6.41 9.24
CA HIS A 88 1.79 -6.20 10.13
C HIS A 88 3.12 -6.45 9.40
N LYS A 89 3.25 -7.55 8.68
CA LYS A 89 4.43 -7.87 7.85
C LYS A 89 4.72 -6.77 6.82
N ARG A 90 3.70 -6.25 6.13
CA ARG A 90 3.86 -5.13 5.18
C ARG A 90 4.36 -3.85 5.86
N ILE A 91 3.89 -3.55 7.08
CA ILE A 91 4.38 -2.42 7.87
C ILE A 91 5.86 -2.61 8.21
N LEU A 92 6.26 -3.82 8.64
CA LEU A 92 7.65 -4.12 8.95
C LEU A 92 8.55 -4.00 7.71
N ALA A 93 8.11 -4.50 6.56
CA ALA A 93 8.84 -4.35 5.29
C ALA A 93 9.02 -2.88 4.89
N HIS A 94 7.98 -2.05 5.01
CA HIS A 94 8.10 -0.61 4.79
C HIS A 94 9.08 0.07 5.77
N ARG A 95 9.06 -0.33 7.04
CA ARG A 95 10.00 0.21 8.04
C ARG A 95 11.43 -0.19 7.75
N ALA A 96 11.66 -1.44 7.33
CA ALA A 96 12.97 -1.93 6.94
C ALA A 96 13.54 -1.15 5.74
N LEU A 97 12.74 -0.94 4.69
CA LEU A 97 13.13 -0.11 3.54
C LEU A 97 13.40 1.34 3.93
N LYS A 98 12.56 1.92 4.79
CA LYS A 98 12.78 3.30 5.25
C LYS A 98 14.07 3.42 6.05
N LYS A 99 14.39 2.43 6.89
CA LYS A 99 15.65 2.38 7.62
C LYS A 99 16.83 2.29 6.66
N LEU A 100 16.79 1.37 5.70
CA LEU A 100 17.83 1.25 4.66
C LEU A 100 18.01 2.56 3.89
N GLN A 101 16.93 3.22 3.51
CA GLN A 101 16.95 4.53 2.86
C GLN A 101 17.73 5.55 3.69
N GLN A 102 17.47 5.61 5.00
CA GLN A 102 18.12 6.55 5.92
C GLN A 102 19.60 6.19 6.14
N ASP A 103 19.88 4.92 6.39
CA ASP A 103 21.23 4.43 6.70
C ASP A 103 22.18 4.60 5.50
N CYS A 104 21.67 4.44 4.27
CA CYS A 104 22.43 4.60 3.03
C CYS A 104 22.26 5.98 2.37
N GLN A 105 21.53 6.91 2.97
CA GLN A 105 21.23 8.25 2.40
C GLN A 105 20.69 8.21 0.97
N MET A 106 19.92 7.17 0.64
CA MET A 106 19.34 6.96 -0.67
C MET A 106 18.06 7.77 -0.84
N GLU A 107 17.78 8.20 -2.07
CA GLU A 107 16.46 8.69 -2.43
C GLU A 107 15.44 7.55 -2.48
N LYS A 108 14.16 7.89 -2.31
CA LYS A 108 13.10 6.87 -2.28
C LYS A 108 13.07 6.00 -3.53
N TRP A 109 13.27 6.58 -4.70
CA TRP A 109 13.27 5.84 -5.97
C TRP A 109 14.46 4.89 -6.09
N GLU A 110 15.64 5.24 -5.56
CA GLU A 110 16.85 4.41 -5.55
C GLU A 110 16.65 3.14 -4.72
N VAL A 111 16.03 3.27 -3.53
CA VAL A 111 15.68 2.12 -2.70
C VAL A 111 14.76 1.14 -3.45
N TYR A 112 13.80 1.66 -4.24
CA TYR A 112 12.93 0.78 -5.01
C TYR A 112 13.63 0.13 -6.19
N ILE A 113 14.56 0.81 -6.88
CA ILE A 113 15.42 0.20 -7.92
C ILE A 113 16.30 -0.89 -7.30
N TRP A 114 16.92 -0.61 -6.16
CA TRP A 114 17.70 -1.61 -5.43
C TRP A 114 16.85 -2.83 -5.09
N LEU A 115 15.63 -2.63 -4.59
CA LEU A 115 14.71 -3.71 -4.25
C LEU A 115 14.30 -4.54 -5.48
N GLN A 116 14.04 -3.89 -6.62
CA GLN A 116 13.75 -4.56 -7.89
C GLN A 116 14.90 -5.47 -8.30
N ALA A 117 16.12 -4.96 -8.27
CA ALA A 117 17.31 -5.73 -8.60
C ALA A 117 17.53 -6.92 -7.66
N LYS A 118 17.29 -6.75 -6.35
CA LYS A 118 17.44 -7.83 -5.35
C LYS A 118 16.39 -8.92 -5.45
N LEU A 119 15.17 -8.56 -5.81
CA LEU A 119 14.05 -9.50 -5.91
C LEU A 119 13.85 -10.05 -7.34
N GLY A 120 14.52 -9.49 -8.34
CA GLY A 120 14.29 -9.83 -9.74
C GLY A 120 12.89 -9.46 -10.24
N LEU A 121 12.31 -8.38 -9.72
CA LEU A 121 10.97 -7.92 -10.03
C LEU A 121 11.01 -6.64 -10.88
N ASP A 122 9.97 -6.44 -11.68
CA ASP A 122 9.77 -5.16 -12.38
C ASP A 122 9.14 -4.09 -11.46
N ALA A 123 9.09 -2.84 -11.96
CA ALA A 123 8.54 -1.72 -11.21
C ALA A 123 7.05 -1.90 -10.85
N ARG A 124 6.28 -2.63 -11.67
CA ARG A 124 4.84 -2.86 -11.44
C ARG A 124 4.61 -3.93 -10.37
N GLN A 125 5.53 -4.88 -10.27
CA GLN A 125 5.49 -5.97 -9.29
C GLN A 125 6.05 -5.54 -7.94
N THR A 126 6.89 -4.49 -7.89
CA THR A 126 7.57 -4.03 -6.68
C THR A 126 6.69 -3.09 -5.85
N HIS A 127 5.52 -3.60 -5.45
CA HIS A 127 4.58 -2.90 -4.58
C HIS A 127 4.34 -3.69 -3.29
N ILE A 128 4.83 -3.21 -2.15
CA ILE A 128 4.66 -3.91 -0.84
C ILE A 128 3.19 -4.18 -0.53
N GLY A 129 2.27 -3.30 -0.94
CA GLY A 129 0.83 -3.52 -0.80
C GLY A 129 0.27 -4.75 -1.55
N GLN A 130 1.06 -5.36 -2.45
CA GLN A 130 0.72 -6.57 -3.18
C GLN A 130 1.50 -7.80 -2.69
N PHE A 131 2.52 -7.61 -1.85
CA PHE A 131 3.39 -8.67 -1.38
C PHE A 131 2.66 -9.63 -0.43
N SER A 132 2.99 -10.93 -0.58
CA SER A 132 2.66 -11.97 0.38
C SER A 132 3.51 -11.84 1.66
N GLU A 133 3.21 -12.64 2.67
CA GLU A 133 4.01 -12.68 3.91
C GLU A 133 5.46 -13.07 3.59
N TYR A 134 5.67 -14.10 2.78
CA TYR A 134 6.98 -14.53 2.34
C TYR A 134 7.77 -13.39 1.66
N MET A 135 7.14 -12.66 0.72
CA MET A 135 7.80 -11.54 0.05
C MET A 135 8.18 -10.42 1.02
N CYS A 136 7.33 -10.14 2.01
CA CYS A 136 7.65 -9.16 3.05
C CYS A 136 8.84 -9.60 3.90
N GLU A 137 8.94 -10.89 4.24
CA GLU A 137 10.08 -11.46 4.96
C GLU A 137 11.37 -11.38 4.16
N GLN A 138 11.31 -11.66 2.84
CA GLN A 138 12.46 -11.48 1.95
C GLN A 138 12.95 -10.03 1.94
N VAL A 139 12.03 -9.06 1.83
CA VAL A 139 12.39 -7.62 1.90
C VAL A 139 13.08 -7.28 3.21
N ILE A 140 12.53 -7.72 4.34
CA ILE A 140 13.11 -7.46 5.67
C ILE A 140 14.51 -8.05 5.78
N SER A 141 14.67 -9.31 5.37
CA SER A 141 15.96 -10.01 5.40
C SER A 141 17.00 -9.31 4.52
N LEU A 142 16.63 -8.94 3.28
CA LEU A 142 17.52 -8.22 2.38
C LEU A 142 17.97 -6.86 2.95
N CYS A 143 17.06 -6.12 3.57
CA CYS A 143 17.40 -4.85 4.21
C CYS A 143 18.34 -5.02 5.40
N GLN A 144 18.21 -6.11 6.16
CA GLN A 144 19.09 -6.42 7.28
C GLN A 144 20.50 -6.86 6.85
N GLN A 145 20.60 -7.54 5.71
CA GLN A 145 21.84 -8.01 5.13
C GLN A 145 22.55 -6.97 4.27
N ALA A 146 21.88 -5.88 3.93
CA ALA A 146 22.46 -4.81 3.13
C ALA A 146 23.64 -4.20 3.90
N PRO A 147 24.85 -4.16 3.31
CA PRO A 147 25.98 -3.54 3.97
C PRO A 147 25.71 -2.06 4.15
N VAL A 148 25.77 -1.59 5.39
CA VAL A 148 25.73 -0.16 5.72
C VAL A 148 27.10 0.43 5.37
N TYR A 149 27.32 0.65 4.08
CA TYR A 149 28.52 1.38 3.66
C TYR A 149 28.27 2.88 3.80
N THR A 150 29.07 3.53 4.58
CA THR A 150 29.20 5.00 4.67
C THR A 150 29.60 5.65 3.33
N SER A 151 29.68 4.87 2.26
CA SER A 151 29.96 5.28 0.87
C SER A 151 29.22 4.39 -0.10
N CYS A 152 27.94 4.64 -0.29
CA CYS A 152 27.18 4.03 -1.39
C CYS A 152 27.40 4.79 -2.72
N LEU A 153 28.64 5.17 -2.98
CA LEU A 153 29.05 5.60 -4.29
C LEU A 153 29.82 4.47 -4.95
N LEU A 154 29.16 3.65 -5.71
CA LEU A 154 29.74 2.95 -6.85
C LEU A 154 28.70 2.05 -7.54
N TYR A 155 27.61 2.66 -8.04
CA TYR A 155 27.08 2.17 -9.30
C TYR A 155 27.58 3.11 -10.40
N THR A 156 28.88 3.07 -10.64
CA THR A 156 29.42 3.56 -11.89
C THR A 156 29.08 2.53 -12.95
N SER A 157 28.05 2.79 -13.76
CA SER A 157 27.92 2.16 -15.06
C SER A 157 29.26 2.31 -15.78
N PRO A 158 29.88 1.23 -16.30
CA PRO A 158 31.01 1.39 -17.19
C PRO A 158 30.56 2.24 -18.38
N SER A 159 31.25 3.36 -18.55
CA SER A 159 31.04 4.24 -19.71
C SER A 159 31.37 3.46 -20.98
N PRO A 160 30.53 3.52 -22.05
CA PRO A 160 30.81 2.81 -23.29
C PRO A 160 31.91 3.49 -24.12
N ARG A 161 32.93 4.09 -23.51
CA ARG A 161 33.99 4.83 -24.20
C ARG A 161 35.38 4.24 -24.07
N ASP A 162 35.53 3.04 -23.51
CA ASP A 162 36.83 2.35 -23.49
C ASP A 162 36.69 0.99 -24.18
N ALA A 163 36.50 1.05 -25.49
CA ALA A 163 36.71 -0.04 -26.42
C ALA A 163 37.31 0.53 -27.72
#